data_b26f80c392e303db9f6b7a8d6d14327a
#
_entry.id   b26f80c392e303db9f6b7a8d6d14327a
#
_cell.length_a   1.000
_cell.length_b   1.000
_cell.length_c   1.000
_cell.angle_alpha   90.00
_cell.angle_beta   90.00
_cell.angle_gamma   90.00
#
_symmetry.space_group_name_H-M   'P 1'
#
loop_
_entity.id
_entity.type
_entity.pdbx_description
1 polymer ?
#
loop_
_entity_poly.entity_id
_entity_poly.type
_entity_poly.pdbx_seq_one_letter_code
_entity_poly.pdbx_strand_id
1 'polypeptide(L)'
;MSGAVSDSISCQPGRSAMDKLFAYLQYPFVRYALIVGVLIALCSSLLGVTLVLKRFSFIGDGLSHVAFGAMAVAGVLQLSNEMLIVLPVTVICAILLLRTGTNTKIKGDAAIAMISVGALAFGYLLLNIFSTSANVSGDVCSTLFGSTSILTLSRWEVWLCVVLSLAVVAIFVLFYNRIFAVTFDENFSKAAGVNADHYNLLIAVITAVIIVLAMNLVGSLLISALVIFPALSAMR
;
A
#
# COMPACT_ATOMS: atom_id res chain seq x y z
N MET A 1 17.78 34.48 6.97
CA MET A 1 16.65 34.60 6.04
C MET A 1 15.49 33.68 6.43
N SER A 2 15.09 33.73 7.72
CA SER A 2 14.04 32.84 8.28
C SER A 2 12.75 33.59 8.72
N GLY A 3 12.58 34.84 8.34
CA GLY A 3 11.46 35.68 8.78
C GLY A 3 10.36 35.97 7.76
N ALA A 4 10.53 35.58 6.48
CA ALA A 4 9.63 36.01 5.42
C ALA A 4 8.53 35.00 5.03
N VAL A 5 8.54 33.78 5.57
CA VAL A 5 7.55 32.74 5.23
C VAL A 5 6.41 32.66 6.27
N SER A 6 6.62 33.22 7.46
CA SER A 6 5.65 33.17 8.56
C SER A 6 4.47 34.15 8.42
N ASP A 7 4.64 35.24 7.68
CA ASP A 7 3.64 36.33 7.65
C ASP A 7 2.58 36.22 6.55
N SER A 8 2.66 35.25 5.65
CA SER A 8 1.68 35.07 4.57
C SER A 8 0.50 34.15 4.93
N ILE A 9 0.50 33.56 6.12
CA ILE A 9 -0.59 32.69 6.63
C ILE A 9 -1.50 33.45 7.61
N SER A 10 -1.36 34.78 7.74
CA SER A 10 -2.28 35.57 8.54
C SER A 10 -3.69 35.49 7.94
N CYS A 11 -4.58 34.95 8.75
CA CYS A 11 -6.03 34.85 8.59
C CYS A 11 -6.61 36.14 7.98
N GLN A 12 -6.77 36.22 6.66
CA GLN A 12 -7.60 37.26 6.05
C GLN A 12 -9.07 36.86 6.21
N PRO A 13 -9.82 37.57 7.02
CA PRO A 13 -11.29 37.38 7.15
C PRO A 13 -11.92 37.87 5.84
N GLY A 14 -12.43 36.95 5.01
CA GLY A 14 -13.18 37.32 3.82
C GLY A 14 -12.96 36.50 2.56
N ARG A 15 -11.93 35.64 2.50
CA ARG A 15 -11.80 34.73 1.35
C ARG A 15 -12.76 33.57 1.47
N SER A 16 -13.56 33.37 0.43
CA SER A 16 -14.45 32.23 0.32
C SER A 16 -13.64 30.92 0.48
N ALA A 17 -14.27 29.85 1.01
CA ALA A 17 -13.61 28.55 1.15
C ALA A 17 -13.03 28.06 -0.18
N MET A 18 -13.64 28.46 -1.29
CA MET A 18 -13.19 28.16 -2.66
C MET A 18 -11.86 28.84 -2.99
N ASP A 19 -11.67 30.12 -2.61
CA ASP A 19 -10.42 30.84 -2.90
C ASP A 19 -9.24 30.24 -2.13
N LYS A 20 -9.48 29.79 -0.90
CA LYS A 20 -8.47 29.07 -0.11
C LYS A 20 -8.11 27.73 -0.75
N LEU A 21 -9.11 26.99 -1.23
CA LEU A 21 -8.90 25.72 -1.91
C LEU A 21 -8.08 25.91 -3.20
N PHE A 22 -8.38 26.91 -4.01
CA PHE A 22 -7.61 27.25 -5.21
C PHE A 22 -6.18 27.65 -4.88
N ALA A 23 -5.96 28.39 -3.80
CA ALA A 23 -4.63 28.77 -3.36
C ALA A 23 -3.79 27.52 -2.93
N TYR A 24 -4.39 26.58 -2.22
CA TYR A 24 -3.70 25.33 -1.86
C TYR A 24 -3.39 24.46 -3.07
N LEU A 25 -4.27 24.40 -4.07
CA LEU A 25 -4.04 23.67 -5.32
C LEU A 25 -2.91 24.24 -6.19
N GLN A 26 -2.45 25.45 -5.92
CA GLN A 26 -1.30 26.04 -6.64
C GLN A 26 0.04 25.40 -6.20
N TYR A 27 0.10 24.82 -5.00
CA TYR A 27 1.30 24.14 -4.53
C TYR A 27 1.51 22.79 -5.23
N PRO A 28 2.71 22.55 -5.80
CA PRO A 28 2.98 21.32 -6.55
C PRO A 28 2.77 20.05 -5.72
N PHE A 29 3.18 20.07 -4.44
CA PHE A 29 3.06 18.90 -3.57
C PHE A 29 1.59 18.52 -3.31
N VAL A 30 0.68 19.49 -3.22
CA VAL A 30 -0.76 19.23 -3.03
C VAL A 30 -1.36 18.55 -4.25
N ARG A 31 -0.98 18.99 -5.46
CA ARG A 31 -1.43 18.34 -6.70
C ARG A 31 -0.91 16.91 -6.80
N TYR A 32 0.35 16.68 -6.47
CA TYR A 32 0.94 15.34 -6.50
C TYR A 32 0.26 14.42 -5.49
N ALA A 33 0.07 14.87 -4.26
CA ALA A 33 -0.63 14.12 -3.23
C ALA A 33 -2.06 13.76 -3.64
N LEU A 34 -2.78 14.69 -4.26
CA LEU A 34 -4.15 14.48 -4.71
C LEU A 34 -4.23 13.46 -5.86
N ILE A 35 -3.37 13.60 -6.88
CA ILE A 35 -3.33 12.67 -8.02
C ILE A 35 -3.01 11.26 -7.55
N VAL A 36 -1.95 11.13 -6.75
CA VAL A 36 -1.50 9.83 -6.27
C VAL A 36 -2.53 9.22 -5.29
N GLY A 37 -3.10 10.03 -4.40
CA GLY A 37 -4.14 9.57 -3.47
C GLY A 37 -5.37 9.02 -4.19
N VAL A 38 -5.86 9.70 -5.23
CA VAL A 38 -7.00 9.24 -6.03
C VAL A 38 -6.67 7.94 -6.77
N LEU A 39 -5.47 7.84 -7.37
CA LEU A 39 -5.04 6.62 -8.07
C LEU A 39 -4.90 5.42 -7.12
N ILE A 40 -4.29 5.62 -5.95
CA ILE A 40 -4.18 4.57 -4.93
C ILE A 40 -5.56 4.15 -4.43
N ALA A 41 -6.45 5.10 -4.15
CA ALA A 41 -7.81 4.80 -3.71
C ALA A 41 -8.58 3.96 -4.74
N LEU A 42 -8.44 4.29 -6.02
CA LEU A 42 -9.04 3.55 -7.12
C LEU A 42 -8.46 2.13 -7.22
N CYS A 43 -7.15 1.99 -7.21
CA CYS A 43 -6.49 0.68 -7.26
C CYS A 43 -6.84 -0.19 -6.05
N SER A 44 -6.83 0.38 -4.84
CA SER A 44 -7.16 -0.35 -3.61
C SER A 44 -8.62 -0.78 -3.60
N SER A 45 -9.54 0.04 -4.08
CA SER A 45 -10.96 -0.31 -4.16
C SER A 45 -11.20 -1.48 -5.13
N LEU A 46 -10.55 -1.48 -6.29
CA LEU A 46 -10.65 -2.58 -7.26
C LEU A 46 -10.12 -3.91 -6.70
N LEU A 47 -8.97 -3.88 -6.04
CA LEU A 47 -8.37 -5.07 -5.43
C LEU A 47 -9.10 -5.51 -4.16
N GLY A 48 -9.59 -4.58 -3.37
CA GLY A 48 -10.30 -4.86 -2.13
C GLY A 48 -11.48 -5.80 -2.35
N VAL A 49 -12.25 -5.60 -3.41
CA VAL A 49 -13.36 -6.50 -3.75
C VAL A 49 -12.89 -7.92 -4.01
N THR A 50 -11.82 -8.11 -4.79
CA THR A 50 -11.31 -9.45 -5.11
C THR A 50 -10.73 -10.14 -3.87
N LEU A 51 -10.02 -9.40 -3.01
CA LEU A 51 -9.44 -9.94 -1.77
C LEU A 51 -10.48 -10.34 -0.74
N VAL A 52 -11.51 -9.50 -0.56
CA VAL A 52 -12.59 -9.79 0.39
C VAL A 52 -13.43 -10.99 -0.08
N LEU A 53 -13.75 -11.09 -1.37
CA LEU A 53 -14.48 -12.23 -1.93
C LEU A 53 -13.68 -13.54 -1.78
N LYS A 54 -12.37 -13.50 -1.88
CA LYS A 54 -11.49 -14.65 -1.66
C LYS A 54 -11.25 -14.98 -0.18
N ARG A 55 -11.83 -14.24 0.76
CA ARG A 55 -11.63 -14.38 2.22
C ARG A 55 -10.19 -14.16 2.66
N PHE A 56 -9.41 -13.39 1.89
CA PHE A 56 -8.05 -12.96 2.23
C PHE A 56 -8.03 -11.51 2.73
N SER A 57 -9.02 -11.12 3.54
CA SER A 57 -9.16 -9.74 4.01
C SER A 57 -7.92 -9.22 4.76
N PHE A 58 -7.25 -10.09 5.51
CA PHE A 58 -6.06 -9.73 6.28
C PHE A 58 -4.75 -9.70 5.48
N ILE A 59 -4.76 -10.10 4.19
CA ILE A 59 -3.52 -10.12 3.39
C ILE A 59 -2.96 -8.71 3.17
N GLY A 60 -3.84 -7.70 3.07
CA GLY A 60 -3.44 -6.30 2.95
C GLY A 60 -2.67 -5.81 4.18
N ASP A 61 -3.17 -6.14 5.36
CA ASP A 61 -2.52 -5.81 6.63
C ASP A 61 -1.21 -6.59 6.78
N GLY A 62 -1.23 -7.90 6.51
CA GLY A 62 -0.03 -8.74 6.55
C GLY A 62 1.09 -8.25 5.65
N LEU A 63 0.78 -7.92 4.41
CA LEU A 63 1.77 -7.41 3.47
C LEU A 63 2.30 -6.03 3.82
N SER A 64 1.47 -5.14 4.38
CA SER A 64 1.91 -3.82 4.80
C SER A 64 2.93 -3.90 5.95
N HIS A 65 2.74 -4.83 6.88
CA HIS A 65 3.70 -5.06 7.96
C HIS A 65 4.98 -5.77 7.48
N VAL A 66 4.88 -6.66 6.50
CA VAL A 66 6.06 -7.23 5.82
C VAL A 66 6.84 -6.15 5.08
N ALA A 67 6.16 -5.25 4.38
CA ALA A 67 6.80 -4.13 3.70
C ALA A 67 7.50 -3.19 4.70
N PHE A 68 6.90 -2.92 5.86
CA PHE A 68 7.55 -2.19 6.95
C PHE A 68 8.81 -2.90 7.46
N GLY A 69 8.75 -4.22 7.67
CA GLY A 69 9.93 -5.00 8.05
C GLY A 69 11.04 -4.96 7.00
N ALA A 70 10.69 -5.03 5.73
CA ALA A 70 11.64 -4.90 4.62
C ALA A 70 12.26 -3.50 4.53
N MET A 71 11.46 -2.45 4.80
CA MET A 71 11.94 -1.07 4.87
C MET A 71 12.93 -0.88 6.04
N ALA A 72 12.66 -1.47 7.20
CA ALA A 72 13.58 -1.46 8.32
C ALA A 72 14.93 -2.11 7.96
N VAL A 73 14.93 -3.23 7.25
CA VAL A 73 16.15 -3.87 6.74
C VAL A 73 16.90 -2.95 5.76
N ALA A 74 16.18 -2.34 4.81
CA ALA A 74 16.79 -1.42 3.84
C ALA A 74 17.41 -0.19 4.53
N GLY A 75 16.75 0.36 5.55
CA GLY A 75 17.24 1.48 6.35
C GLY A 75 18.52 1.12 7.14
N VAL A 76 18.58 -0.06 7.74
CA VAL A 76 19.79 -0.55 8.43
C VAL A 76 20.95 -0.74 7.46
N LEU A 77 20.68 -1.20 6.23
CA LEU A 77 21.69 -1.35 5.17
C LEU A 77 22.08 -0.01 4.51
N GLN A 78 21.46 1.10 4.92
CA GLN A 78 21.70 2.46 4.38
C GLN A 78 21.65 2.53 2.85
N LEU A 79 20.69 1.83 2.25
CA LEU A 79 20.52 1.81 0.79
C LEU A 79 19.88 3.11 0.30
N SER A 80 20.47 3.69 -0.73
CA SER A 80 19.96 4.92 -1.35
C SER A 80 18.57 4.78 -1.98
N ASN A 81 18.19 3.55 -2.35
CA ASN A 81 16.88 3.22 -2.93
C ASN A 81 16.24 2.06 -2.16
N GLU A 82 15.50 2.38 -1.12
CA GLU A 82 14.79 1.38 -0.28
C GLU A 82 13.80 0.54 -1.08
N MET A 83 13.16 1.12 -2.10
CA MET A 83 12.20 0.46 -2.98
C MET A 83 12.75 -0.81 -3.66
N LEU A 84 14.07 -0.86 -3.96
CA LEU A 84 14.70 -2.02 -4.61
C LEU A 84 14.67 -3.29 -3.74
N ILE A 85 14.62 -3.15 -2.41
CA ILE A 85 14.50 -4.28 -1.49
C ILE A 85 13.06 -4.50 -1.06
N VAL A 86 12.34 -3.43 -0.74
CA VAL A 86 10.97 -3.52 -0.21
C VAL A 86 10.04 -4.21 -1.20
N LEU A 87 10.10 -3.83 -2.48
CA LEU A 87 9.21 -4.38 -3.50
C LEU A 87 9.41 -5.89 -3.73
N PRO A 88 10.62 -6.40 -4.02
CA PRO A 88 10.80 -7.83 -4.24
C PRO A 88 10.54 -8.68 -2.99
N VAL A 89 10.93 -8.21 -1.81
CA VAL A 89 10.67 -8.94 -0.55
C VAL A 89 9.16 -9.05 -0.32
N THR A 90 8.42 -7.98 -0.49
CA THR A 90 6.96 -7.97 -0.30
C THR A 90 6.27 -8.86 -1.35
N VAL A 91 6.71 -8.84 -2.60
CA VAL A 91 6.18 -9.71 -3.66
C VAL A 91 6.45 -11.19 -3.36
N ILE A 92 7.66 -11.54 -2.93
CA ILE A 92 8.00 -12.92 -2.54
C ILE A 92 7.13 -13.37 -1.38
N CYS A 93 6.96 -12.53 -0.35
CA CYS A 93 6.08 -12.83 0.80
C CYS A 93 4.61 -12.96 0.37
N ALA A 94 4.12 -12.15 -0.55
CA ALA A 94 2.77 -12.27 -1.09
C ALA A 94 2.54 -13.63 -1.77
N ILE A 95 3.51 -14.06 -2.58
CA ILE A 95 3.46 -15.36 -3.25
C ILE A 95 3.50 -16.51 -2.24
N LEU A 96 4.36 -16.40 -1.22
CA LEU A 96 4.45 -17.39 -0.15
C LEU A 96 3.16 -17.48 0.66
N LEU A 97 2.57 -16.34 1.04
CA LEU A 97 1.31 -16.28 1.78
C LEU A 97 0.18 -16.93 0.99
N LEU A 98 0.11 -16.65 -0.32
CA LEU A 98 -0.92 -17.24 -1.16
C LEU A 98 -0.76 -18.77 -1.26
N ARG A 99 0.46 -19.26 -1.47
CA ARG A 99 0.73 -20.70 -1.53
C ARG A 99 0.49 -21.42 -0.20
N THR A 100 0.84 -20.78 0.90
CA THR A 100 0.65 -21.35 2.25
C THR A 100 -0.83 -21.42 2.61
N GLY A 101 -1.62 -20.41 2.23
CA GLY A 101 -3.06 -20.35 2.51
C GLY A 101 -3.87 -21.48 1.86
N THR A 102 -3.39 -22.05 0.75
CA THR A 102 -4.08 -23.13 0.03
C THR A 102 -3.69 -24.54 0.48
N ASN A 103 -2.52 -24.73 1.11
CA ASN A 103 -1.93 -26.06 1.32
C ASN A 103 -1.78 -26.49 2.80
N THR A 104 -2.08 -25.63 3.77
CA THR A 104 -1.80 -25.94 5.18
C THR A 104 -3.07 -26.26 5.98
N LYS A 105 -2.91 -27.10 7.01
CA LYS A 105 -3.94 -27.38 8.03
C LYS A 105 -4.28 -26.14 8.89
N ILE A 106 -3.48 -25.08 8.78
CA ILE A 106 -3.68 -23.80 9.46
C ILE A 106 -4.58 -22.94 8.59
N LYS A 107 -5.62 -22.36 9.15
CA LYS A 107 -6.48 -21.42 8.44
C LYS A 107 -5.61 -20.26 7.90
N GLY A 108 -5.75 -19.92 6.63
CA GLY A 108 -4.90 -18.94 5.95
C GLY A 108 -4.77 -17.61 6.69
N ASP A 109 -5.86 -17.11 7.30
CA ASP A 109 -5.87 -15.88 8.09
C ASP A 109 -4.95 -15.94 9.33
N ALA A 110 -4.86 -17.09 10.00
CA ALA A 110 -3.97 -17.25 11.16
C ALA A 110 -2.50 -17.21 10.75
N ALA A 111 -2.15 -17.83 9.63
CA ALA A 111 -0.78 -17.76 9.08
C ALA A 111 -0.40 -16.34 8.67
N ILE A 112 -1.31 -15.61 8.03
CA ILE A 112 -1.12 -14.21 7.66
C ILE A 112 -0.89 -13.36 8.92
N ALA A 113 -1.73 -13.52 9.96
CA ALA A 113 -1.60 -12.77 11.20
C ALA A 113 -0.27 -13.03 11.91
N MET A 114 0.20 -14.28 11.96
CA MET A 114 1.49 -14.62 12.58
C MET A 114 2.67 -13.98 11.82
N ILE A 115 2.66 -14.05 10.49
CA ILE A 115 3.71 -13.44 9.67
C ILE A 115 3.68 -11.92 9.78
N SER A 116 2.48 -11.33 9.78
CA SER A 116 2.25 -9.89 9.94
C SER A 116 2.87 -9.37 11.24
N VAL A 117 2.47 -9.92 12.38
CA VAL A 117 2.96 -9.49 13.69
C VAL A 117 4.46 -9.77 13.83
N GLY A 118 4.93 -10.92 13.32
CA GLY A 118 6.34 -11.27 13.33
C GLY A 118 7.20 -10.29 12.53
N ALA A 119 6.75 -9.91 11.33
CA ALA A 119 7.46 -8.95 10.48
C ALA A 119 7.49 -7.54 11.11
N LEU A 120 6.37 -7.11 11.71
CA LEU A 120 6.30 -5.84 12.43
C LEU A 120 7.26 -5.82 13.63
N ALA A 121 7.24 -6.86 14.46
CA ALA A 121 8.09 -6.97 15.63
C ALA A 121 9.57 -7.01 15.24
N PHE A 122 9.91 -7.76 14.20
CA PHE A 122 11.27 -7.84 13.67
C PHE A 122 11.76 -6.50 13.12
N GLY A 123 10.92 -5.81 12.33
CA GLY A 123 11.24 -4.49 11.81
C GLY A 123 11.46 -3.45 12.91
N TYR A 124 10.59 -3.44 13.92
CA TYR A 124 10.72 -2.57 15.08
C TYR A 124 12.01 -2.86 15.88
N LEU A 125 12.32 -4.14 16.08
CA LEU A 125 13.53 -4.57 16.79
C LEU A 125 14.80 -4.13 16.05
N LEU A 126 14.84 -4.31 14.73
CA LEU A 126 15.96 -3.86 13.90
C LEU A 126 16.19 -2.35 13.99
N LEU A 127 15.12 -1.57 13.84
CA LEU A 127 15.21 -0.12 13.98
C LEU A 127 15.68 0.31 15.37
N ASN A 128 15.26 -0.39 16.43
CA ASN A 128 15.66 -0.06 17.80
C ASN A 128 17.12 -0.37 18.08
N ILE A 129 17.68 -1.43 17.52
CA ILE A 129 19.07 -1.84 17.74
C ILE A 129 20.05 -1.03 16.88
N PHE A 130 19.72 -0.80 15.62
CA PHE A 130 20.65 -0.26 14.62
C PHE A 130 20.40 1.20 14.24
N SER A 131 19.25 1.78 14.61
CA SER A 131 18.99 3.18 14.33
C SER A 131 19.85 4.09 15.20
N THR A 132 20.54 5.00 14.54
CA THR A 132 21.26 6.12 15.19
C THR A 132 20.35 7.30 15.50
N SER A 133 19.07 7.21 15.11
CA SER A 133 18.08 8.25 15.34
C SER A 133 17.66 8.32 16.80
N ALA A 134 17.68 9.51 17.37
CA ALA A 134 17.26 9.76 18.74
C ALA A 134 15.76 9.55 18.97
N ASN A 135 14.97 9.38 17.91
CA ASN A 135 13.50 9.32 17.96
C ASN A 135 12.92 8.17 17.13
N VAL A 136 13.38 6.93 17.39
CA VAL A 136 12.92 5.71 16.70
C VAL A 136 11.40 5.56 16.74
N SER A 137 10.76 5.89 17.88
CA SER A 137 9.31 5.82 18.01
C SER A 137 8.58 6.79 17.09
N GLY A 138 9.14 7.97 16.85
CA GLY A 138 8.60 8.95 15.92
C GLY A 138 8.73 8.50 14.46
N ASP A 139 9.85 7.89 14.11
CA ASP A 139 10.10 7.39 12.75
C ASP A 139 9.19 6.20 12.42
N VAL A 140 9.00 5.29 13.37
CA VAL A 140 8.05 4.18 13.23
C VAL A 140 6.62 4.70 13.11
N CYS A 141 6.23 5.66 13.93
CA CYS A 141 4.90 6.26 13.90
C CYS A 141 4.64 6.96 12.55
N SER A 142 5.61 7.70 12.03
CA SER A 142 5.51 8.37 10.73
C SER A 142 5.37 7.38 9.57
N THR A 143 6.04 6.25 9.62
CA THR A 143 5.94 5.20 8.61
C THR A 143 4.60 4.46 8.68
N LEU A 144 4.10 4.19 9.88
CA LEU A 144 2.81 3.52 10.07
C LEU A 144 1.63 4.41 9.69
N PHE A 145 1.69 5.71 9.97
CA PHE A 145 0.60 6.65 9.73
C PHE A 145 0.81 7.57 8.51
N GLY A 146 1.98 7.55 7.89
CA GLY A 146 2.24 8.23 6.61
C GLY A 146 2.28 9.76 6.65
N SER A 147 2.33 10.39 7.82
CA SER A 147 2.06 11.82 7.98
C SER A 147 3.09 12.77 7.35
N THR A 148 4.33 12.33 7.14
CA THR A 148 5.43 13.19 6.65
C THR A 148 5.87 12.89 5.22
N SER A 149 5.65 11.67 4.74
CA SER A 149 6.12 11.21 3.42
C SER A 149 5.50 11.96 2.25
N ILE A 150 4.27 12.48 2.40
CA ILE A 150 3.58 13.25 1.37
C ILE A 150 4.31 14.55 1.03
N LEU A 151 4.97 15.19 2.01
CA LEU A 151 5.67 16.46 1.83
C LEU A 151 7.02 16.30 1.10
N THR A 152 7.62 15.12 1.18
CA THR A 152 8.95 14.81 0.63
C THR A 152 8.91 14.07 -0.71
N LEU A 153 7.72 13.90 -1.29
CA LEU A 153 7.55 13.18 -2.56
C LEU A 153 8.41 13.78 -3.68
N SER A 154 9.34 12.96 -4.17
CA SER A 154 10.11 13.27 -5.36
C SER A 154 9.25 13.18 -6.63
N ARG A 155 9.52 14.01 -7.62
CA ARG A 155 8.84 13.91 -8.94
C ARG A 155 8.96 12.52 -9.55
N TRP A 156 10.07 11.85 -9.33
CA TRP A 156 10.32 10.51 -9.82
C TRP A 156 9.37 9.48 -9.17
N GLU A 157 9.18 9.56 -7.87
CA GLU A 157 8.26 8.67 -7.14
C GLU A 157 6.81 8.85 -7.57
N VAL A 158 6.38 10.09 -7.78
CA VAL A 158 5.05 10.39 -8.32
C VAL A 158 4.86 9.77 -9.71
N TRP A 159 5.84 9.93 -10.61
CA TRP A 159 5.79 9.36 -11.94
C TRP A 159 5.73 7.83 -11.92
N LEU A 160 6.56 7.22 -11.10
CA LEU A 160 6.59 5.77 -10.88
C LEU A 160 5.25 5.28 -10.35
N CYS A 161 4.68 5.97 -9.37
CA CYS A 161 3.37 5.64 -8.81
C CYS A 161 2.24 5.74 -9.86
N VAL A 162 2.24 6.80 -10.67
CA VAL A 162 1.25 6.98 -11.75
C VAL A 162 1.35 5.86 -12.79
N VAL A 163 2.56 5.55 -13.26
CA VAL A 163 2.78 4.50 -14.26
C VAL A 163 2.36 3.14 -13.72
N LEU A 164 2.78 2.80 -12.50
CA LEU A 164 2.42 1.52 -11.87
C LEU A 164 0.91 1.42 -11.61
N SER A 165 0.27 2.48 -11.11
CA SER A 165 -1.19 2.50 -10.90
C SER A 165 -1.95 2.33 -12.22
N LEU A 166 -1.52 3.01 -13.29
CA LEU A 166 -2.12 2.83 -14.62
C LEU A 166 -1.92 1.40 -15.15
N ALA A 167 -0.72 0.84 -14.97
CA ALA A 167 -0.45 -0.55 -15.36
C ALA A 167 -1.35 -1.54 -14.61
N VAL A 168 -1.56 -1.35 -13.31
CA VAL A 168 -2.44 -2.18 -12.50
C VAL A 168 -3.90 -2.07 -12.97
N VAL A 169 -4.41 -0.87 -13.20
CA VAL A 169 -5.77 -0.66 -13.72
C VAL A 169 -5.92 -1.31 -15.10
N ALA A 170 -4.92 -1.12 -15.98
CA ALA A 170 -4.93 -1.74 -17.30
C ALA A 170 -4.96 -3.27 -17.24
N ILE A 171 -4.10 -3.88 -16.42
CA ILE A 171 -4.08 -5.33 -16.21
C ILE A 171 -5.42 -5.81 -15.65
N PHE A 172 -5.97 -5.10 -14.67
CA PHE A 172 -7.25 -5.46 -14.06
C PHE A 172 -8.39 -5.41 -15.07
N VAL A 173 -8.45 -4.37 -15.89
CA VAL A 173 -9.50 -4.21 -16.94
C VAL A 173 -9.34 -5.27 -18.03
N LEU A 174 -8.11 -5.53 -18.51
CA LEU A 174 -7.84 -6.53 -19.55
C LEU A 174 -8.20 -7.95 -19.09
N PHE A 175 -7.90 -8.28 -17.84
CA PHE A 175 -8.15 -9.62 -17.29
C PHE A 175 -9.40 -9.68 -16.41
N TYR A 176 -10.23 -8.64 -16.41
CA TYR A 176 -11.41 -8.51 -15.55
C TYR A 176 -12.27 -9.78 -15.50
N ASN A 177 -12.69 -10.28 -16.66
CA ASN A 177 -13.56 -11.46 -16.75
C ASN A 177 -12.91 -12.71 -16.13
N ARG A 178 -11.62 -12.89 -16.30
CA ARG A 178 -10.89 -14.06 -15.80
C ARG A 178 -10.57 -13.94 -14.32
N ILE A 179 -10.16 -12.75 -13.87
CA ILE A 179 -9.95 -12.46 -12.46
C ILE A 179 -11.24 -12.67 -11.68
N PHE A 180 -12.34 -12.18 -12.22
CA PHE A 180 -13.65 -12.29 -11.59
C PHE A 180 -14.13 -13.75 -11.53
N ALA A 181 -14.02 -14.52 -12.62
CA ALA A 181 -14.36 -15.94 -12.65
C ALA A 181 -13.56 -16.75 -11.62
N VAL A 182 -12.23 -16.56 -11.55
CA VAL A 182 -11.35 -17.24 -10.59
C VAL A 182 -11.61 -16.77 -9.15
N THR A 183 -12.12 -15.55 -8.95
CA THR A 183 -12.44 -15.03 -7.63
C THR A 183 -13.71 -15.62 -7.06
N PHE A 184 -14.73 -15.84 -7.88
CA PHE A 184 -16.01 -16.41 -7.47
C PHE A 184 -15.96 -17.93 -7.30
N ASP A 185 -15.44 -18.65 -8.30
CA ASP A 185 -15.34 -20.11 -8.25
C ASP A 185 -14.05 -20.58 -8.93
N GLU A 186 -13.08 -20.89 -8.09
CA GLU A 186 -11.78 -21.39 -8.53
C GLU A 186 -11.88 -22.78 -9.14
N ASN A 187 -12.73 -23.66 -8.58
CA ASN A 187 -12.88 -25.04 -9.04
C ASN A 187 -13.57 -25.08 -10.42
N PHE A 188 -14.60 -24.27 -10.58
CA PHE A 188 -15.27 -24.13 -11.88
C PHE A 188 -14.34 -23.55 -12.94
N SER A 189 -13.56 -22.54 -12.59
CA SER A 189 -12.59 -21.93 -13.50
C SER A 189 -11.51 -22.91 -13.94
N LYS A 190 -11.01 -23.76 -13.03
CA LYS A 190 -10.09 -24.85 -13.35
C LYS A 190 -10.73 -25.89 -14.27
N ALA A 191 -11.98 -26.27 -14.02
CA ALA A 191 -12.71 -27.19 -14.87
C ALA A 191 -12.98 -26.63 -16.27
N ALA A 192 -13.16 -25.31 -16.38
CA ALA A 192 -13.31 -24.60 -17.66
C ALA A 192 -11.97 -24.37 -18.40
N GLY A 193 -10.85 -24.93 -17.92
CA GLY A 193 -9.53 -24.82 -18.55
C GLY A 193 -8.76 -23.53 -18.26
N VAL A 194 -9.21 -22.72 -17.29
CA VAL A 194 -8.50 -21.52 -16.88
C VAL A 194 -7.47 -21.88 -15.80
N ASN A 195 -6.23 -21.49 -15.99
CA ASN A 195 -5.16 -21.68 -14.99
C ASN A 195 -5.35 -20.74 -13.78
N ALA A 196 -6.23 -21.11 -12.85
CA ALA A 196 -6.57 -20.29 -11.68
C ALA A 196 -5.35 -19.90 -10.86
N ASP A 197 -4.34 -20.78 -10.76
CA ASP A 197 -3.12 -20.52 -9.99
C ASP A 197 -2.32 -19.33 -10.53
N HIS A 198 -2.28 -19.13 -11.86
CA HIS A 198 -1.64 -17.97 -12.47
C HIS A 198 -2.37 -16.67 -12.17
N TYR A 199 -3.70 -16.68 -12.19
CA TYR A 199 -4.49 -15.49 -11.85
C TYR A 199 -4.42 -15.16 -10.36
N ASN A 200 -4.36 -16.18 -9.50
CA ASN A 200 -4.13 -15.99 -8.06
C ASN A 200 -2.78 -15.34 -7.80
N LEU A 201 -1.74 -15.82 -8.47
CA LEU A 201 -0.40 -15.25 -8.39
C LEU A 201 -0.37 -13.81 -8.91
N LEU A 202 -1.05 -13.53 -10.01
CA LEU A 202 -1.17 -12.19 -10.58
C LEU A 202 -1.83 -11.23 -9.58
N ILE A 203 -2.95 -11.64 -8.96
CA ILE A 203 -3.63 -10.83 -7.94
C ILE A 203 -2.70 -10.56 -6.76
N ALA A 204 -1.95 -11.57 -6.28
CA ALA A 204 -1.01 -11.40 -5.17
C ALA A 204 0.11 -10.40 -5.50
N VAL A 205 0.70 -10.50 -6.69
CA VAL A 205 1.76 -9.58 -7.14
C VAL A 205 1.24 -8.15 -7.26
N ILE A 206 0.07 -7.96 -7.90
CA ILE A 206 -0.54 -6.63 -8.03
C ILE A 206 -0.86 -6.05 -6.66
N THR A 207 -1.40 -6.86 -5.74
CA THR A 207 -1.69 -6.42 -4.37
C THR A 207 -0.42 -5.99 -3.64
N ALA A 208 0.66 -6.76 -3.74
CA ALA A 208 1.94 -6.41 -3.14
C ALA A 208 2.50 -5.08 -3.68
N VAL A 209 2.46 -4.90 -4.99
CA VAL A 209 2.92 -3.66 -5.64
C VAL A 209 2.13 -2.44 -5.14
N ILE A 210 0.79 -2.53 -5.11
CA ILE A 210 -0.05 -1.42 -4.64
C ILE A 210 0.20 -1.12 -3.17
N ILE A 211 0.33 -2.14 -2.32
CA ILE A 211 0.59 -1.95 -0.88
C ILE A 211 1.92 -1.25 -0.66
N VAL A 212 2.99 -1.66 -1.36
CA VAL A 212 4.31 -1.01 -1.24
C VAL A 212 4.25 0.45 -1.67
N LEU A 213 3.62 0.74 -2.81
CA LEU A 213 3.47 2.12 -3.29
C LEU A 213 2.65 2.99 -2.33
N ALA A 214 1.54 2.44 -1.87
CA ALA A 214 0.62 3.17 -1.02
C ALA A 214 1.16 3.33 0.42
N MET A 215 1.91 2.37 0.93
CA MET A 215 2.50 2.45 2.26
C MET A 215 3.43 3.65 2.41
N ASN A 216 4.24 3.93 1.40
CA ASN A 216 5.15 5.08 1.42
C ASN A 216 4.43 6.43 1.43
N LEU A 217 3.20 6.48 0.94
CA LEU A 217 2.43 7.72 0.81
C LEU A 217 1.43 7.93 1.93
N VAL A 218 0.75 6.85 2.30
CA VAL A 218 -0.44 6.89 3.16
C VAL A 218 -0.17 6.23 4.52
N GLY A 219 0.88 5.42 4.59
CA GLY A 219 1.23 4.63 5.77
C GLY A 219 0.59 3.23 5.75
N SER A 220 1.22 2.31 6.48
CA SER A 220 0.83 0.89 6.45
C SER A 220 -0.55 0.62 7.03
N LEU A 221 -0.95 1.32 8.09
CA LEU A 221 -2.25 1.14 8.74
C LEU A 221 -3.40 1.69 7.90
N LEU A 222 -3.19 2.85 7.27
CA LEU A 222 -4.25 3.49 6.50
C LEU A 222 -4.52 2.76 5.18
N ILE A 223 -3.50 2.15 4.57
CA ILE A 223 -3.70 1.37 3.35
C ILE A 223 -4.49 0.09 3.61
N SER A 224 -4.28 -0.58 4.74
CA SER A 224 -5.07 -1.76 5.12
C SER A 224 -6.56 -1.40 5.22
N ALA A 225 -6.87 -0.27 5.86
CA ALA A 225 -8.23 0.24 5.94
C ALA A 225 -8.81 0.61 4.57
N LEU A 226 -8.02 1.27 3.73
CA LEU A 226 -8.44 1.73 2.40
C LEU A 226 -8.75 0.56 1.45
N VAL A 227 -8.07 -0.56 1.58
CA VAL A 227 -8.33 -1.77 0.79
C VAL A 227 -9.60 -2.49 1.25
N ILE A 228 -9.81 -2.60 2.57
CA ILE A 228 -10.86 -3.45 3.13
C ILE A 228 -12.21 -2.73 3.24
N PHE A 229 -12.24 -1.50 3.76
CA PHE A 229 -13.50 -0.81 4.08
C PHE A 229 -14.38 -0.51 2.87
N PRO A 230 -13.89 -0.03 1.72
CA PRO A 230 -14.73 0.20 0.56
C PRO A 230 -15.40 -1.09 0.06
N ALA A 231 -14.65 -2.19 0.06
CA ALA A 231 -15.17 -3.48 -0.39
C ALA A 231 -16.23 -4.04 0.55
N LEU A 232 -16.00 -3.98 1.87
CA LEU A 232 -16.98 -4.43 2.87
C LEU A 232 -18.23 -3.56 2.87
N SER A 233 -18.11 -2.26 2.70
CA SER A 233 -19.27 -1.35 2.64
C SER A 233 -20.12 -1.56 1.39
N ALA A 234 -19.50 -1.94 0.28
CA ALA A 234 -20.19 -2.21 -0.98
C ALA A 234 -20.93 -3.55 -0.99
N MET A 235 -20.52 -4.52 -0.15
CA MET A 235 -21.15 -5.85 -0.07
C MET A 235 -22.32 -5.91 0.92
N ARG A 236 -22.63 -4.82 1.62
CA ARG A 236 -23.73 -4.75 2.59
C ARG A 236 -25.02 -4.25 1.96
#